data_6191185f8f7bee87e578a028abe01b96
#
_entry.id   6191185f8f7bee87e578a028abe01b96
#
_cell.length_a   1.000
_cell.length_b   1.000
_cell.length_c   1.000
_cell.angle_alpha   90.00
_cell.angle_beta   90.00
_cell.angle_gamma   90.00
#
_symmetry.space_group_name_H-M   'P 1'
#
loop_
_entity.id
_entity.type
_entity.pdbx_description
1 polymer ?
#
loop_
_entity_poly.entity_id
_entity_poly.type
_entity_poly.pdbx_seq_one_letter_code
_entity_poly.pdbx_strand_id
1 'polypeptide(L)'
;MNDRVLRNIVVGLGRKMDGMVREDHFVITVASEIMAVLCLADDMHDLKRRLGKIIVAYTYDGKPVTADDIKATGAMAALLKDALKPNLIQTLEHTPAIVHGGPFANIAHGCNSVRATKTALKLADYVITEAGFGADLGAEKFFDIKSRMAGLHPDAVVLVATVRALKYNGGVAKADLGEENLEALKKGIVNLEKHIENLQKYGVPVVVTLNSFVTDTKAETDYIEQFCRERDCEFALAKVWENGGKGGVELAEKVLKTLETKESHFKPLYADDLSLEEKIETIAKEIYGADGVTYASAAAKELKRIADMGMSDFPVCMAKTQYSLSDDQTKLGRPSGFTINVREVYVSAGAGFVVAITGAIMTMPGLPKNPAAYGIDVDDNGVITGLF
;
A
#
# COMPACT_ATOMS: atom_id res chain seq x y z
N MET A 1 -3.48 -17.09 8.70
CA MET A 1 -4.74 -17.47 9.41
C MET A 1 -5.54 -16.23 9.71
N ASN A 2 -6.82 -16.22 9.38
CA ASN A 2 -7.67 -15.02 9.53
C ASN A 2 -8.36 -14.90 10.90
N ASP A 3 -8.38 -15.99 11.68
CA ASP A 3 -9.00 -15.99 13.00
C ASP A 3 -8.18 -15.17 14.01
N ARG A 4 -8.81 -14.17 14.62
CA ARG A 4 -8.19 -13.31 15.63
C ARG A 4 -7.76 -14.07 16.87
N VAL A 5 -8.45 -15.15 17.22
CA VAL A 5 -8.13 -15.97 18.40
C VAL A 5 -6.74 -16.60 18.29
N LEU A 6 -6.27 -16.86 17.07
CA LEU A 6 -4.96 -17.47 16.80
C LEU A 6 -3.82 -16.45 16.64
N ARG A 7 -4.08 -15.17 16.80
CA ARG A 7 -3.02 -14.13 16.67
C ARG A 7 -2.06 -14.16 17.85
N ASN A 8 -2.56 -14.41 19.05
CA ASN A 8 -1.74 -14.62 20.23
C ASN A 8 -2.16 -15.95 20.86
N ILE A 9 -1.23 -16.87 20.97
CA ILE A 9 -1.44 -18.23 21.48
C ILE A 9 -0.33 -18.61 22.44
N VAL A 10 -0.58 -19.59 23.28
CA VAL A 10 0.43 -20.24 24.12
C VAL A 10 0.84 -21.54 23.45
N VAL A 11 2.13 -21.73 23.22
CA VAL A 11 2.74 -22.94 22.63
C VAL A 11 3.65 -23.64 23.63
N GLY A 12 4.04 -24.89 23.35
CA GLY A 12 4.93 -25.67 24.21
C GLY A 12 4.26 -26.26 25.43
N LEU A 13 2.90 -26.30 25.47
CA LEU A 13 2.15 -26.99 26.50
C LEU A 13 2.28 -28.50 26.33
N GLY A 14 2.46 -29.25 27.45
CA GLY A 14 2.56 -30.70 27.44
C GLY A 14 3.84 -31.20 28.10
N ARG A 15 4.58 -32.07 27.40
CA ARG A 15 5.79 -32.70 27.94
C ARG A 15 7.04 -31.92 27.59
N LYS A 16 8.16 -32.20 28.26
CA LYS A 16 9.46 -31.56 28.01
C LYS A 16 9.88 -31.60 26.53
N MET A 17 9.46 -32.60 25.77
CA MET A 17 9.75 -32.73 24.33
C MET A 17 8.93 -31.76 23.46
N ASP A 18 7.87 -31.18 23.99
CA ASP A 18 6.98 -30.24 23.29
C ASP A 18 7.54 -28.81 23.31
N GLY A 19 8.73 -28.61 23.90
CA GLY A 19 9.45 -27.33 23.95
C GLY A 19 9.20 -26.54 25.24
N MET A 20 9.58 -25.26 25.21
CA MET A 20 9.33 -24.33 26.31
C MET A 20 7.99 -23.64 26.14
N VAL A 21 7.23 -23.52 27.24
CA VAL A 21 5.98 -22.77 27.25
C VAL A 21 6.28 -21.29 26.99
N ARG A 22 5.66 -20.73 25.96
CA ARG A 22 5.79 -19.33 25.60
C ARG A 22 4.56 -18.82 24.87
N GLU A 23 4.37 -17.50 24.86
CA GLU A 23 3.46 -16.83 23.94
C GLU A 23 4.07 -16.81 22.53
N ASP A 24 3.23 -17.04 21.54
CA ASP A 24 3.57 -16.93 20.13
C ASP A 24 2.36 -16.41 19.36
N HIS A 25 2.50 -16.15 18.05
CA HIS A 25 1.40 -15.60 17.27
C HIS A 25 1.42 -16.07 15.82
N PHE A 26 0.26 -15.94 15.17
CA PHE A 26 0.11 -16.18 13.73
C PHE A 26 -0.32 -14.91 13.02
N VAL A 27 0.20 -14.70 11.83
CA VAL A 27 -0.24 -13.68 10.88
C VAL A 27 -0.87 -14.32 9.64
N ILE A 28 -1.68 -13.57 8.91
CA ILE A 28 -2.12 -13.99 7.58
C ILE A 28 -0.95 -13.89 6.59
N THR A 29 -0.98 -14.68 5.52
CA THR A 29 0.12 -14.77 4.54
C THR A 29 0.53 -13.39 3.99
N VAL A 30 -0.44 -12.54 3.67
CA VAL A 30 -0.19 -11.20 3.11
C VAL A 30 0.43 -10.22 4.10
N ALA A 31 0.28 -10.44 5.40
CA ALA A 31 0.87 -9.63 6.48
C ALA A 31 2.26 -10.12 6.91
N SER A 32 2.72 -11.23 6.38
CA SER A 32 4.03 -11.80 6.71
C SER A 32 5.15 -10.98 6.05
N GLU A 33 6.27 -10.79 6.77
CA GLU A 33 7.50 -10.26 6.19
C GLU A 33 7.98 -11.08 5.00
N ILE A 34 7.75 -12.40 4.99
CA ILE A 34 8.08 -13.30 3.87
C ILE A 34 7.38 -12.86 2.59
N MET A 35 6.13 -12.40 2.65
CA MET A 35 5.42 -11.89 1.48
C MET A 35 6.08 -10.59 0.95
N ALA A 36 6.48 -9.68 1.82
CA ALA A 36 7.20 -8.48 1.42
C ALA A 36 8.57 -8.82 0.80
N VAL A 37 9.29 -9.75 1.38
CA VAL A 37 10.56 -10.28 0.84
C VAL A 37 10.35 -10.87 -0.56
N LEU A 38 9.34 -11.73 -0.75
CA LEU A 38 9.01 -12.33 -2.04
C LEU A 38 8.73 -11.27 -3.11
N CYS A 39 8.01 -10.21 -2.74
CA CYS A 39 7.63 -9.13 -3.65
C CYS A 39 8.79 -8.20 -4.01
N LEU A 40 9.79 -8.06 -3.14
CA LEU A 40 10.95 -7.19 -3.35
C LEU A 40 12.17 -7.94 -3.93
N ALA A 41 12.15 -9.28 -3.93
CA ALA A 41 13.25 -10.08 -4.46
C ALA A 41 13.32 -10.03 -6.00
N ASP A 42 14.54 -9.85 -6.52
CA ASP A 42 14.81 -9.87 -7.96
C ASP A 42 14.89 -11.31 -8.51
N ASP A 43 15.56 -12.19 -7.78
CA ASP A 43 15.80 -13.58 -8.19
C ASP A 43 15.91 -14.52 -6.97
N MET A 44 16.25 -15.77 -7.21
CA MET A 44 16.41 -16.78 -6.15
C MET A 44 17.58 -16.47 -5.23
N HIS A 45 18.66 -15.88 -5.73
CA HIS A 45 19.81 -15.51 -4.91
C HIS A 45 19.42 -14.36 -3.95
N ASP A 46 18.79 -13.32 -4.48
CA ASP A 46 18.31 -12.19 -3.68
C ASP A 46 17.21 -12.62 -2.69
N LEU A 47 16.29 -13.52 -3.11
CA LEU A 47 15.29 -14.11 -2.20
C LEU A 47 15.97 -14.76 -1.00
N LYS A 48 16.95 -15.63 -1.21
CA LYS A 48 17.69 -16.29 -0.13
C LYS A 48 18.42 -15.29 0.77
N ARG A 49 19.11 -14.31 0.17
CA ARG A 49 19.82 -13.26 0.90
C ARG A 49 18.86 -12.47 1.80
N ARG A 50 17.67 -12.12 1.31
CA ARG A 50 16.63 -11.40 2.07
C ARG A 50 16.03 -12.28 3.18
N LEU A 51 15.63 -13.51 2.85
CA LEU A 51 15.09 -14.44 3.83
C LEU A 51 16.07 -14.67 5.00
N GLY A 52 17.37 -14.79 4.69
CA GLY A 52 18.41 -14.97 5.70
C GLY A 52 18.50 -13.84 6.71
N LYS A 53 18.14 -12.61 6.31
CA LYS A 53 18.18 -11.42 7.17
C LYS A 53 16.95 -11.26 8.09
N ILE A 54 15.88 -12.05 7.90
CA ILE A 54 14.69 -11.96 8.76
C ILE A 54 15.10 -12.20 10.21
N ILE A 55 14.78 -11.27 11.09
CA ILE A 55 15.05 -11.36 12.53
C ILE A 55 13.96 -12.23 13.16
N VAL A 56 14.34 -13.34 13.78
CA VAL A 56 13.44 -14.30 14.40
C VAL A 56 13.45 -14.23 15.93
N ALA A 57 14.51 -13.65 16.51
CA ALA A 57 14.64 -13.49 17.96
C ALA A 57 15.74 -12.47 18.29
N TYR A 58 15.92 -12.22 19.57
CA TYR A 58 17.05 -11.47 20.11
C TYR A 58 17.71 -12.26 21.22
N THR A 59 19.04 -12.16 21.30
CA THR A 59 19.82 -12.70 22.43
C THR A 59 19.55 -11.88 23.69
N TYR A 60 19.94 -12.39 24.87
CA TYR A 60 19.78 -11.67 26.14
C TYR A 60 20.57 -10.36 26.21
N ASP A 61 21.63 -10.21 25.40
CA ASP A 61 22.40 -8.97 25.23
C ASP A 61 21.87 -8.08 24.10
N GLY A 62 20.69 -8.41 23.52
CA GLY A 62 19.96 -7.57 22.57
C GLY A 62 20.40 -7.70 21.11
N LYS A 63 21.29 -8.63 20.77
CA LYS A 63 21.70 -8.85 19.37
C LYS A 63 20.62 -9.60 18.59
N PRO A 64 20.37 -9.26 17.32
CA PRO A 64 19.43 -9.98 16.49
C PRO A 64 19.90 -11.41 16.21
N VAL A 65 18.96 -12.34 16.21
CA VAL A 65 19.12 -13.71 15.71
C VAL A 65 18.31 -13.82 14.44
N THR A 66 18.94 -14.22 13.35
CA THR A 66 18.34 -14.23 12.03
C THR A 66 17.94 -15.63 11.57
N ALA A 67 17.18 -15.71 10.45
CA ALA A 67 16.85 -16.97 9.82
C ALA A 67 18.11 -17.72 9.33
N ASP A 68 19.19 -17.03 8.98
CA ASP A 68 20.48 -17.65 8.65
C ASP A 68 21.15 -18.27 9.88
N ASP A 69 21.11 -17.62 11.03
CA ASP A 69 21.69 -18.13 12.27
C ASP A 69 21.08 -19.48 12.68
N ILE A 70 19.76 -19.62 12.49
CA ILE A 70 19.06 -20.90 12.75
C ILE A 70 19.04 -21.84 11.54
N LYS A 71 19.73 -21.47 10.43
CA LYS A 71 19.87 -22.28 9.20
C LYS A 71 18.53 -22.61 8.51
N ALA A 72 17.52 -21.74 8.64
CA ALA A 72 16.18 -21.95 8.06
C ALA A 72 16.07 -21.50 6.59
N THR A 73 16.96 -20.62 6.12
CA THR A 73 16.87 -19.95 4.81
C THR A 73 16.73 -20.91 3.65
N GLY A 74 17.46 -22.02 3.64
CA GLY A 74 17.39 -23.00 2.54
C GLY A 74 16.02 -23.67 2.43
N ALA A 75 15.43 -24.07 3.57
CA ALA A 75 14.10 -24.65 3.62
C ALA A 75 13.01 -23.64 3.21
N MET A 76 13.11 -22.40 3.69
CA MET A 76 12.19 -21.31 3.31
C MET A 76 12.24 -21.05 1.79
N ALA A 77 13.44 -20.96 1.21
CA ALA A 77 13.62 -20.75 -0.22
C ALA A 77 13.09 -21.93 -1.05
N ALA A 78 13.24 -23.17 -0.59
CA ALA A 78 12.69 -24.34 -1.25
C ALA A 78 11.15 -24.30 -1.33
N LEU A 79 10.48 -23.89 -0.26
CA LEU A 79 9.03 -23.68 -0.23
C LEU A 79 8.56 -22.56 -1.17
N LEU A 80 9.37 -21.51 -1.35
CA LEU A 80 9.05 -20.35 -2.18
C LEU A 80 9.51 -20.47 -3.63
N LYS A 81 10.17 -21.57 -4.02
CA LYS A 81 10.77 -21.74 -5.36
C LYS A 81 9.78 -21.47 -6.50
N ASP A 82 8.59 -21.99 -6.40
CA ASP A 82 7.56 -21.81 -7.43
C ASP A 82 6.78 -20.50 -7.22
N ALA A 83 6.59 -20.08 -5.98
CA ALA A 83 5.98 -18.80 -5.64
C ALA A 83 6.75 -17.59 -6.19
N LEU A 84 8.06 -17.72 -6.43
CA LEU A 84 8.89 -16.66 -7.02
C LEU A 84 8.59 -16.39 -8.50
N LYS A 85 7.83 -17.26 -9.17
CA LYS A 85 7.46 -17.12 -10.58
C LYS A 85 6.16 -16.32 -10.71
N PRO A 86 6.16 -15.16 -11.40
CA PRO A 86 4.93 -14.44 -11.67
C PRO A 86 3.94 -15.26 -12.50
N ASN A 87 2.65 -15.04 -12.25
CA ASN A 87 1.59 -15.64 -13.03
C ASN A 87 1.23 -14.71 -14.20
N LEU A 88 1.31 -15.23 -15.42
CA LEU A 88 0.82 -14.54 -16.61
C LEU A 88 -0.60 -14.99 -16.90
N ILE A 89 -1.51 -14.04 -16.95
CA ILE A 89 -2.93 -14.25 -17.28
C ILE A 89 -3.33 -13.36 -18.46
N GLN A 90 -4.48 -13.66 -19.04
CA GLN A 90 -5.10 -12.84 -20.08
C GLN A 90 -6.40 -12.25 -19.52
N THR A 91 -6.58 -10.92 -19.68
CA THR A 91 -7.84 -10.25 -19.32
C THR A 91 -8.94 -10.60 -20.31
N LEU A 92 -10.20 -10.26 -19.99
CA LEU A 92 -11.33 -10.41 -20.90
C LEU A 92 -11.18 -9.60 -22.20
N GLU A 93 -10.42 -8.52 -22.15
CA GLU A 93 -10.07 -7.68 -23.33
C GLU A 93 -8.80 -8.18 -24.05
N HIS A 94 -8.36 -9.41 -23.76
CA HIS A 94 -7.20 -10.06 -24.35
C HIS A 94 -5.85 -9.37 -24.09
N THR A 95 -5.78 -8.48 -23.10
CA THR A 95 -4.55 -7.83 -22.67
C THR A 95 -3.78 -8.73 -21.71
N PRO A 96 -2.46 -8.91 -21.87
CA PRO A 96 -1.65 -9.65 -20.91
C PRO A 96 -1.63 -8.94 -19.55
N ALA A 97 -1.76 -9.70 -18.46
CA ALA A 97 -1.60 -9.20 -17.10
C ALA A 97 -0.70 -10.14 -16.29
N ILE A 98 0.20 -9.57 -15.52
CA ILE A 98 1.12 -10.31 -14.65
C ILE A 98 0.69 -10.12 -13.20
N VAL A 99 0.25 -11.20 -12.56
CA VAL A 99 -0.19 -11.21 -11.14
C VAL A 99 0.87 -11.89 -10.30
N HIS A 100 1.40 -11.19 -9.31
CA HIS A 100 2.44 -11.74 -8.46
C HIS A 100 2.56 -11.03 -7.12
N GLY A 101 2.40 -11.82 -6.05
CA GLY A 101 2.47 -11.36 -4.67
C GLY A 101 1.27 -10.53 -4.26
N GLY A 102 1.21 -10.20 -2.97
CA GLY A 102 0.15 -9.40 -2.37
C GLY A 102 0.57 -8.92 -0.99
N PRO A 103 1.62 -8.08 -0.89
CA PRO A 103 2.08 -7.57 0.39
C PRO A 103 1.01 -6.65 0.97
N PHE A 104 0.70 -6.81 2.26
CA PHE A 104 -0.38 -6.06 2.89
C PHE A 104 -0.05 -4.56 2.97
N ALA A 105 -0.86 -3.73 2.31
CA ALA A 105 -0.56 -2.33 2.07
C ALA A 105 -0.46 -1.43 3.31
N ASN A 106 -0.92 -1.88 4.49
CA ASN A 106 -0.74 -1.13 5.73
C ASN A 106 0.67 -1.26 6.32
N ILE A 107 1.25 -2.47 6.26
CA ILE A 107 2.51 -2.81 6.93
C ILE A 107 3.61 -3.26 5.95
N ALA A 108 3.37 -3.11 4.66
CA ALA A 108 4.31 -3.35 3.58
C ALA A 108 4.03 -2.39 2.42
N HIS A 109 4.75 -2.53 1.31
CA HIS A 109 4.67 -1.60 0.19
C HIS A 109 3.39 -1.70 -0.67
N GLY A 110 2.54 -2.71 -0.46
CA GLY A 110 1.17 -2.74 -0.99
C GLY A 110 1.02 -2.77 -2.51
N CYS A 111 2.00 -3.25 -3.24
CA CYS A 111 1.97 -3.36 -4.70
C CYS A 111 2.57 -4.69 -5.16
N ASN A 112 2.36 -5.05 -6.42
CA ASN A 112 2.87 -6.29 -6.97
C ASN A 112 4.42 -6.36 -6.93
N SER A 113 4.99 -7.51 -7.28
CA SER A 113 6.42 -7.73 -7.12
C SER A 113 7.29 -6.91 -8.09
N VAL A 114 8.51 -6.64 -7.64
CA VAL A 114 9.59 -6.08 -8.47
C VAL A 114 9.83 -6.97 -9.69
N ARG A 115 9.85 -8.30 -9.50
CA ARG A 115 10.06 -9.26 -10.57
C ARG A 115 8.98 -9.20 -11.65
N ALA A 116 7.69 -9.10 -11.26
CA ALA A 116 6.59 -8.94 -12.20
C ALA A 116 6.74 -7.65 -13.01
N THR A 117 7.00 -6.53 -12.37
CA THR A 117 7.18 -5.23 -13.03
C THR A 117 8.37 -5.24 -13.98
N LYS A 118 9.55 -5.71 -13.53
CA LYS A 118 10.73 -5.81 -14.39
C LYS A 118 10.55 -6.78 -15.57
N THR A 119 9.76 -7.84 -15.38
CA THR A 119 9.43 -8.76 -16.47
C THR A 119 8.51 -8.08 -17.48
N ALA A 120 7.45 -7.40 -17.02
CA ALA A 120 6.53 -6.66 -17.90
C ALA A 120 7.27 -5.60 -18.73
N LEU A 121 8.17 -4.82 -18.12
CA LEU A 121 8.99 -3.81 -18.79
C LEU A 121 9.90 -4.36 -19.89
N LYS A 122 10.19 -5.67 -19.91
CA LYS A 122 10.94 -6.32 -20.99
C LYS A 122 10.05 -6.87 -22.10
N LEU A 123 8.75 -6.94 -21.88
CA LEU A 123 7.81 -7.63 -22.77
C LEU A 123 6.82 -6.69 -23.46
N ALA A 124 6.70 -5.45 -22.99
CA ALA A 124 5.71 -4.49 -23.48
C ALA A 124 6.30 -3.08 -23.58
N ASP A 125 5.78 -2.29 -24.53
CA ASP A 125 6.15 -0.89 -24.72
C ASP A 125 5.57 0.00 -23.61
N TYR A 126 4.41 -0.37 -23.06
CA TYR A 126 3.74 0.31 -21.94
C TYR A 126 3.43 -0.69 -20.84
N VAL A 127 3.76 -0.33 -19.61
CA VAL A 127 3.48 -1.13 -18.41
C VAL A 127 2.72 -0.29 -17.42
N ILE A 128 1.54 -0.76 -17.04
CA ILE A 128 0.72 -0.16 -15.99
C ILE A 128 0.77 -1.07 -14.78
N THR A 129 1.07 -0.50 -13.61
CA THR A 129 1.06 -1.21 -12.33
C THR A 129 0.26 -0.41 -11.31
N GLU A 130 -0.15 -1.05 -10.23
CA GLU A 130 -0.99 -0.43 -9.22
C GLU A 130 -0.24 -0.21 -7.90
N ALA A 131 -0.79 0.68 -7.07
CA ALA A 131 -0.39 0.88 -5.70
C ALA A 131 -1.63 0.85 -4.80
N GLY A 132 -1.58 0.13 -3.70
CA GLY A 132 -2.73 -0.11 -2.83
C GLY A 132 -3.14 1.10 -2.00
N PHE A 133 -4.43 1.27 -1.73
CA PHE A 133 -5.03 2.38 -1.00
C PHE A 133 -4.93 3.75 -1.72
N GLY A 134 -5.14 4.84 -0.97
CA GLY A 134 -4.97 6.20 -1.47
C GLY A 134 -3.51 6.55 -1.79
N ALA A 135 -3.31 7.58 -2.59
CA ALA A 135 -1.98 7.98 -3.04
C ALA A 135 -1.06 8.41 -1.89
N ASP A 136 -1.62 8.86 -0.78
CA ASP A 136 -0.88 9.19 0.45
C ASP A 136 -0.21 7.98 1.11
N LEU A 137 -0.70 6.78 0.85
CA LEU A 137 -0.14 5.51 1.34
C LEU A 137 0.48 4.70 0.21
N GLY A 138 -0.29 4.40 -0.83
CA GLY A 138 0.12 3.50 -1.89
C GLY A 138 1.17 4.10 -2.81
N ALA A 139 0.96 5.30 -3.31
CA ALA A 139 1.93 5.94 -4.19
C ALA A 139 3.22 6.31 -3.42
N GLU A 140 3.11 6.79 -2.19
CA GLU A 140 4.27 7.06 -1.32
C GLU A 140 5.14 5.80 -1.19
N LYS A 141 4.55 4.65 -0.79
CA LYS A 141 5.29 3.40 -0.63
C LYS A 141 5.81 2.83 -1.96
N PHE A 142 5.05 3.01 -3.04
CA PHE A 142 5.51 2.62 -4.37
C PHE A 142 6.79 3.38 -4.75
N PHE A 143 6.83 4.68 -4.48
CA PHE A 143 7.96 5.55 -4.82
C PHE A 143 9.13 5.37 -3.84
N ASP A 144 8.87 5.53 -2.54
CA ASP A 144 9.93 5.56 -1.53
C ASP A 144 10.43 4.18 -1.09
N ILE A 145 9.67 3.11 -1.35
CA ILE A 145 10.11 1.73 -1.06
C ILE A 145 10.39 0.97 -2.36
N LYS A 146 9.35 0.67 -3.15
CA LYS A 146 9.49 -0.22 -4.31
C LYS A 146 10.39 0.37 -5.40
N SER A 147 10.10 1.60 -5.84
CA SER A 147 10.86 2.25 -6.92
C SER A 147 12.29 2.50 -6.50
N ARG A 148 12.51 3.01 -5.28
CA ARG A 148 13.84 3.20 -4.70
C ARG A 148 14.66 1.92 -4.70
N MET A 149 14.12 0.82 -4.16
CA MET A 149 14.84 -0.46 -4.04
C MET A 149 15.08 -1.16 -5.38
N ALA A 150 14.16 -1.00 -6.33
CA ALA A 150 14.18 -1.70 -7.62
C ALA A 150 14.82 -0.89 -8.74
N GLY A 151 15.15 0.39 -8.52
CA GLY A 151 15.64 1.31 -9.54
C GLY A 151 14.58 1.57 -10.62
N LEU A 152 13.30 1.68 -10.24
CA LEU A 152 12.21 1.99 -11.16
C LEU A 152 11.99 3.49 -11.24
N HIS A 153 11.76 4.00 -12.45
CA HIS A 153 11.48 5.40 -12.72
C HIS A 153 10.14 5.51 -13.44
N PRO A 154 9.04 5.81 -12.72
CA PRO A 154 7.72 5.98 -13.35
C PRO A 154 7.69 7.20 -14.27
N ASP A 155 7.09 7.05 -15.45
CA ASP A 155 6.98 8.12 -16.46
C ASP A 155 5.74 8.98 -16.24
N ALA A 156 4.66 8.40 -15.71
CA ALA A 156 3.42 9.10 -15.37
C ALA A 156 2.67 8.37 -14.25
N VAL A 157 1.77 9.10 -13.59
CA VAL A 157 0.83 8.56 -12.59
C VAL A 157 -0.60 8.79 -13.03
N VAL A 158 -1.43 7.74 -12.95
CA VAL A 158 -2.88 7.87 -13.05
C VAL A 158 -3.45 7.93 -11.63
N LEU A 159 -3.97 9.09 -11.25
CA LEU A 159 -4.63 9.31 -9.98
C LEU A 159 -6.13 9.07 -10.12
N VAL A 160 -6.63 8.03 -9.49
CA VAL A 160 -8.05 7.65 -9.55
C VAL A 160 -8.84 8.39 -8.48
N ALA A 161 -9.84 9.18 -8.91
CA ALA A 161 -10.80 9.84 -8.04
C ALA A 161 -12.21 9.28 -8.25
N THR A 162 -13.10 9.49 -7.28
CA THR A 162 -14.54 9.22 -7.41
C THR A 162 -15.35 10.36 -6.81
N VAL A 163 -16.48 10.71 -7.42
CA VAL A 163 -17.43 11.68 -6.85
C VAL A 163 -17.81 11.32 -5.41
N ARG A 164 -18.07 10.03 -5.17
CA ARG A 164 -18.42 9.51 -3.83
C ARG A 164 -17.35 9.79 -2.78
N ALA A 165 -16.09 9.54 -3.10
CA ALA A 165 -14.99 9.78 -2.16
C ALA A 165 -14.84 11.27 -1.85
N LEU A 166 -14.99 12.14 -2.85
CA LEU A 166 -14.90 13.59 -2.66
C LEU A 166 -16.09 14.13 -1.85
N LYS A 167 -17.33 13.67 -2.11
CA LYS A 167 -18.50 14.02 -1.28
C LYS A 167 -18.34 13.53 0.16
N TYR A 168 -17.83 12.32 0.36
CA TYR A 168 -17.53 11.79 1.70
C TYR A 168 -16.53 12.68 2.45
N ASN A 169 -15.45 13.08 1.77
CA ASN A 169 -14.47 14.04 2.32
C ASN A 169 -15.06 15.44 2.55
N GLY A 170 -16.17 15.77 1.90
CA GLY A 170 -16.98 16.97 2.13
C GLY A 170 -17.99 16.84 3.28
N GLY A 171 -18.09 15.66 3.90
CA GLY A 171 -18.94 15.40 5.07
C GLY A 171 -20.27 14.73 4.79
N VAL A 172 -20.51 14.21 3.58
CA VAL A 172 -21.73 13.44 3.24
C VAL A 172 -21.66 12.05 3.87
N ALA A 173 -22.74 11.60 4.49
CA ALA A 173 -22.85 10.25 5.05
C ALA A 173 -22.79 9.18 3.94
N LYS A 174 -22.26 8.00 4.28
CA LYS A 174 -22.09 6.91 3.28
C LYS A 174 -23.39 6.48 2.59
N ALA A 175 -24.53 6.57 3.29
CA ALA A 175 -25.83 6.21 2.75
C ALA A 175 -26.32 7.17 1.64
N ASP A 176 -25.86 8.45 1.69
CA ASP A 176 -26.37 9.53 0.85
C ASP A 176 -25.41 9.88 -0.32
N LEU A 177 -24.32 9.11 -0.49
CA LEU A 177 -23.31 9.37 -1.52
C LEU A 177 -23.81 9.20 -2.96
N GLY A 178 -24.98 8.58 -3.15
CA GLY A 178 -25.61 8.42 -4.47
C GLY A 178 -26.36 9.65 -4.95
N GLU A 179 -26.66 10.62 -4.10
CA GLU A 179 -27.39 11.84 -4.44
C GLU A 179 -26.43 12.96 -4.84
N GLU A 180 -26.85 13.84 -5.76
CA GLU A 180 -26.07 14.99 -6.15
C GLU A 180 -25.85 15.94 -4.98
N ASN A 181 -24.59 16.35 -4.76
CA ASN A 181 -24.25 17.34 -3.74
C ASN A 181 -22.98 18.10 -4.10
N LEU A 182 -23.15 19.12 -4.94
CA LEU A 182 -22.05 20.00 -5.40
C LEU A 182 -21.37 20.76 -4.26
N GLU A 183 -22.10 21.18 -3.23
CA GLU A 183 -21.51 21.91 -2.12
C GLU A 183 -20.57 21.03 -1.29
N ALA A 184 -20.99 19.81 -1.02
CA ALA A 184 -20.10 18.85 -0.35
C ALA A 184 -18.91 18.46 -1.25
N LEU A 185 -19.14 18.29 -2.56
CA LEU A 185 -18.06 18.02 -3.51
C LEU A 185 -17.02 19.15 -3.50
N LYS A 186 -17.45 20.42 -3.58
CA LYS A 186 -16.57 21.59 -3.47
C LYS A 186 -15.79 21.63 -2.16
N LYS A 187 -16.43 21.25 -1.06
CA LYS A 187 -15.78 21.18 0.25
C LYS A 187 -14.75 20.05 0.33
N GLY A 188 -15.03 18.91 -0.31
CA GLY A 188 -14.17 17.71 -0.24
C GLY A 188 -13.08 17.66 -1.30
N ILE A 189 -13.15 18.48 -2.36
CA ILE A 189 -12.18 18.48 -3.48
C ILE A 189 -10.74 18.80 -3.03
N VAL A 190 -10.56 19.47 -1.90
CA VAL A 190 -9.25 19.75 -1.31
C VAL A 190 -8.47 18.48 -0.96
N ASN A 191 -9.15 17.35 -0.81
CA ASN A 191 -8.50 16.05 -0.65
C ASN A 191 -7.81 15.63 -1.96
N LEU A 192 -8.50 15.76 -3.10
CA LEU A 192 -7.90 15.49 -4.42
C LEU A 192 -6.73 16.45 -4.69
N GLU A 193 -6.89 17.73 -4.35
CA GLU A 193 -5.81 18.72 -4.46
C GLU A 193 -4.54 18.26 -3.75
N LYS A 194 -4.68 17.83 -2.49
CA LYS A 194 -3.52 17.36 -1.71
C LYS A 194 -2.88 16.12 -2.34
N HIS A 195 -3.65 15.18 -2.88
CA HIS A 195 -3.10 14.02 -3.58
C HIS A 195 -2.36 14.41 -4.87
N ILE A 196 -2.85 15.36 -5.65
CA ILE A 196 -2.16 15.91 -6.82
C ILE A 196 -0.82 16.53 -6.40
N GLU A 197 -0.83 17.43 -5.42
CA GLU A 197 0.37 18.06 -4.87
C GLU A 197 1.40 17.04 -4.38
N ASN A 198 0.94 16.00 -3.68
CA ASN A 198 1.81 14.93 -3.18
C ASN A 198 2.54 14.21 -4.32
N LEU A 199 1.84 13.84 -5.38
CA LEU A 199 2.42 13.18 -6.54
C LEU A 199 3.39 14.08 -7.30
N GLN A 200 3.05 15.36 -7.45
CA GLN A 200 3.93 16.34 -8.10
C GLN A 200 5.26 16.54 -7.36
N LYS A 201 5.31 16.35 -6.03
CA LYS A 201 6.56 16.40 -5.24
C LYS A 201 7.60 15.37 -5.67
N TYR A 202 7.14 14.22 -6.18
CA TYR A 202 8.02 13.19 -6.73
C TYR A 202 8.52 13.50 -8.14
N GLY A 203 8.05 14.60 -8.76
CA GLY A 203 8.47 15.03 -10.09
C GLY A 203 7.86 14.21 -11.24
N VAL A 204 6.76 13.49 -10.98
CA VAL A 204 6.11 12.62 -11.97
C VAL A 204 4.85 13.31 -12.53
N PRO A 205 4.64 13.34 -13.85
CA PRO A 205 3.42 13.87 -14.45
C PRO A 205 2.17 13.12 -13.96
N VAL A 206 1.09 13.87 -13.68
CA VAL A 206 -0.15 13.32 -13.12
C VAL A 206 -1.28 13.47 -14.14
N VAL A 207 -2.00 12.37 -14.38
CA VAL A 207 -3.28 12.32 -15.08
C VAL A 207 -4.35 11.95 -14.07
N VAL A 208 -5.35 12.77 -13.88
CA VAL A 208 -6.48 12.46 -13.00
C VAL A 208 -7.54 11.72 -13.80
N THR A 209 -8.01 10.59 -13.30
CA THR A 209 -9.17 9.91 -13.86
C THR A 209 -10.31 9.85 -12.85
N LEU A 210 -11.51 10.18 -13.31
CA LEU A 210 -12.71 10.00 -12.53
C LEU A 210 -13.33 8.64 -12.86
N ASN A 211 -13.25 7.69 -11.91
CA ASN A 211 -13.95 6.42 -12.01
C ASN A 211 -15.46 6.67 -11.75
N SER A 212 -16.21 6.77 -12.83
CA SER A 212 -17.61 7.20 -12.81
C SER A 212 -18.55 6.10 -12.35
N PHE A 213 -19.47 6.48 -11.48
CA PHE A 213 -20.64 5.66 -11.09
C PHE A 213 -21.89 6.14 -11.82
N VAL A 214 -22.87 5.26 -11.99
CA VAL A 214 -24.14 5.57 -12.66
C VAL A 214 -24.95 6.68 -11.99
N THR A 215 -24.65 6.96 -10.73
CA THR A 215 -25.30 8.02 -9.92
C THR A 215 -24.59 9.38 -10.02
N ASP A 216 -23.40 9.43 -10.65
CA ASP A 216 -22.65 10.67 -10.75
C ASP A 216 -23.31 11.60 -11.77
N THR A 217 -23.48 12.87 -11.41
CA THR A 217 -24.14 13.84 -12.28
C THR A 217 -23.14 14.58 -13.18
N LYS A 218 -23.66 15.13 -14.27
CA LYS A 218 -22.83 15.95 -15.18
C LYS A 218 -22.25 17.18 -14.47
N ALA A 219 -23.01 17.79 -13.59
CA ALA A 219 -22.57 18.96 -12.85
C ALA A 219 -21.39 18.65 -11.92
N GLU A 220 -21.41 17.48 -11.26
CA GLU A 220 -20.31 16.98 -10.41
C GLU A 220 -19.08 16.65 -11.23
N THR A 221 -19.24 15.98 -12.36
CA THR A 221 -18.10 15.61 -13.22
C THR A 221 -17.45 16.82 -13.88
N ASP A 222 -18.25 17.76 -14.42
CA ASP A 222 -17.74 19.00 -15.04
C ASP A 222 -16.95 19.85 -14.03
N TYR A 223 -17.41 19.90 -12.78
CA TYR A 223 -16.68 20.63 -11.72
C TYR A 223 -15.31 20.03 -11.45
N ILE A 224 -15.20 18.69 -11.35
CA ILE A 224 -13.92 18.03 -11.13
C ILE A 224 -12.98 18.22 -12.32
N GLU A 225 -13.51 18.12 -13.55
CA GLU A 225 -12.73 18.36 -14.77
C GLU A 225 -12.14 19.77 -14.79
N GLN A 226 -12.97 20.78 -14.54
CA GLN A 226 -12.51 22.18 -14.46
C GLN A 226 -11.44 22.33 -13.38
N PHE A 227 -11.65 21.76 -12.20
CA PHE A 227 -10.70 21.80 -11.09
C PHE A 227 -9.32 21.24 -11.47
N CYS A 228 -9.28 20.11 -12.21
CA CYS A 228 -8.04 19.50 -12.68
C CYS A 228 -7.34 20.39 -13.73
N ARG A 229 -8.08 20.95 -14.67
CA ARG A 229 -7.54 21.87 -15.69
C ARG A 229 -6.86 23.10 -15.08
N GLU A 230 -7.47 23.68 -14.02
CA GLU A 230 -6.91 24.84 -13.30
C GLU A 230 -5.58 24.52 -12.60
N ARG A 231 -5.23 23.20 -12.46
CA ARG A 231 -3.99 22.72 -11.80
C ARG A 231 -3.01 22.06 -12.76
N ASP A 232 -3.17 22.33 -14.07
CA ASP A 232 -2.34 21.74 -15.14
C ASP A 232 -2.29 20.19 -15.09
N CYS A 233 -3.38 19.56 -14.66
CA CYS A 233 -3.56 18.13 -14.71
C CYS A 233 -4.46 17.74 -15.87
N GLU A 234 -4.02 16.78 -16.68
CA GLU A 234 -4.90 16.11 -17.65
C GLU A 234 -6.00 15.36 -16.88
N PHE A 235 -7.21 15.37 -17.44
CA PHE A 235 -8.38 14.71 -16.86
C PHE A 235 -9.04 13.81 -17.88
N ALA A 236 -9.52 12.63 -17.43
CA ALA A 236 -10.33 11.75 -18.22
C ALA A 236 -11.45 11.11 -17.38
N LEU A 237 -12.64 11.01 -17.97
CA LEU A 237 -13.77 10.28 -17.39
C LEU A 237 -13.64 8.79 -17.75
N ALA A 238 -13.48 7.91 -16.76
CA ALA A 238 -13.40 6.46 -16.96
C ALA A 238 -14.76 5.80 -16.66
N LYS A 239 -15.31 5.10 -17.66
CA LYS A 239 -16.53 4.31 -17.56
C LYS A 239 -16.26 2.81 -17.81
N VAL A 240 -15.12 2.33 -17.34
CA VAL A 240 -14.67 0.96 -17.60
C VAL A 240 -15.57 -0.10 -16.96
N TRP A 241 -16.21 0.21 -15.85
CA TRP A 241 -17.18 -0.69 -15.23
C TRP A 241 -18.41 -0.93 -16.11
N GLU A 242 -18.92 0.12 -16.76
CA GLU A 242 -20.10 0.07 -17.63
C GLU A 242 -19.78 -0.47 -19.03
N ASN A 243 -18.65 -0.04 -19.61
CA ASN A 243 -18.35 -0.18 -21.03
C ASN A 243 -17.08 -1.03 -21.32
N GLY A 244 -16.51 -1.68 -20.30
CA GLY A 244 -15.25 -2.43 -20.46
C GLY A 244 -14.11 -1.54 -20.97
N GLY A 245 -13.22 -2.07 -21.78
CA GLY A 245 -12.07 -1.34 -22.34
C GLY A 245 -12.45 -0.09 -23.13
N LYS A 246 -13.60 -0.08 -23.78
CA LYS A 246 -14.09 1.11 -24.50
C LYS A 246 -14.33 2.32 -23.58
N GLY A 247 -14.69 2.06 -22.32
CA GLY A 247 -14.86 3.12 -21.31
C GLY A 247 -13.56 3.74 -20.81
N GLY A 248 -12.41 3.19 -21.18
CA GLY A 248 -11.09 3.69 -20.81
C GLY A 248 -10.28 4.34 -21.93
N VAL A 249 -10.83 4.44 -23.16
CA VAL A 249 -10.07 4.94 -24.32
C VAL A 249 -9.61 6.38 -24.12
N GLU A 250 -10.49 7.27 -23.66
CA GLU A 250 -10.13 8.67 -23.38
C GLU A 250 -8.97 8.75 -22.36
N LEU A 251 -9.02 7.95 -21.29
CA LEU A 251 -7.94 7.89 -20.32
C LEU A 251 -6.61 7.45 -20.97
N ALA A 252 -6.66 6.43 -21.81
CA ALA A 252 -5.47 5.94 -22.52
C ALA A 252 -4.87 7.04 -23.42
N GLU A 253 -5.69 7.76 -24.18
CA GLU A 253 -5.26 8.90 -25.00
C GLU A 253 -4.61 10.02 -24.18
N LYS A 254 -5.18 10.36 -23.02
CA LYS A 254 -4.60 11.35 -22.11
C LYS A 254 -3.27 10.91 -21.51
N VAL A 255 -3.15 9.62 -21.16
CA VAL A 255 -1.88 9.06 -20.68
C VAL A 255 -0.82 9.10 -21.77
N LEU A 256 -1.13 8.64 -22.98
CA LEU A 256 -0.20 8.68 -24.12
C LEU A 256 0.26 10.09 -24.43
N LYS A 257 -0.67 11.04 -24.50
CA LYS A 257 -0.35 12.47 -24.70
C LYS A 257 0.58 12.99 -23.60
N THR A 258 0.34 12.61 -22.34
CA THR A 258 1.19 13.03 -21.21
C THR A 258 2.60 12.47 -21.37
N LEU A 259 2.74 11.19 -21.72
CA LEU A 259 4.04 10.54 -21.96
C LEU A 259 4.82 11.15 -23.12
N GLU A 260 4.11 11.68 -24.13
CA GLU A 260 4.74 12.33 -25.30
C GLU A 260 5.16 13.78 -25.03
N THR A 261 4.46 14.49 -24.12
CA THR A 261 4.58 15.95 -23.95
C THR A 261 5.20 16.38 -22.64
N LYS A 262 5.22 15.52 -21.63
CA LYS A 262 5.77 15.83 -20.29
C LYS A 262 6.87 14.80 -19.95
N GLU A 263 7.98 15.27 -19.41
CA GLU A 263 9.07 14.45 -18.93
C GLU A 263 8.94 14.18 -17.42
N SER A 264 9.23 12.97 -16.99
CA SER A 264 9.30 12.60 -15.58
C SER A 264 10.68 12.96 -15.02
N HIS A 265 10.67 13.67 -13.92
CA HIS A 265 11.86 13.97 -13.10
C HIS A 265 11.79 13.25 -11.76
N PHE A 266 11.39 11.99 -11.80
CA PHE A 266 11.15 11.17 -10.61
C PHE A 266 12.33 11.19 -9.64
N LYS A 267 12.03 11.47 -8.38
CA LYS A 267 12.95 11.34 -7.26
C LYS A 267 12.20 10.89 -6.00
N PRO A 268 12.82 10.05 -5.15
CA PRO A 268 12.27 9.77 -3.83
C PRO A 268 12.08 11.02 -2.99
N LEU A 269 11.17 10.95 -2.02
CA LEU A 269 10.80 12.08 -1.17
C LEU A 269 11.94 12.53 -0.25
N TYR A 270 12.76 11.60 0.21
CA TYR A 270 13.85 11.83 1.16
C TYR A 270 15.11 11.03 0.76
N ALA A 271 16.26 11.48 1.26
CA ALA A 271 17.54 10.82 1.05
C ALA A 271 17.74 9.60 1.98
N ASP A 272 18.56 8.64 1.58
CA ASP A 272 18.78 7.40 2.35
C ASP A 272 19.55 7.66 3.66
N ASP A 273 20.39 8.67 3.71
CA ASP A 273 21.26 9.03 4.82
C ASP A 273 20.58 9.81 5.96
N LEU A 274 19.30 10.17 5.81
CA LEU A 274 18.52 10.74 6.89
C LEU A 274 18.28 9.70 8.00
N SER A 275 18.13 10.16 9.25
CA SER A 275 17.68 9.31 10.35
C SER A 275 16.27 8.80 10.12
N LEU A 276 15.88 7.71 10.78
CA LEU A 276 14.52 7.16 10.67
C LEU A 276 13.46 8.17 11.11
N GLU A 277 13.75 8.95 12.15
CA GLU A 277 12.88 10.01 12.64
C GLU A 277 12.69 11.12 11.59
N GLU A 278 13.75 11.56 10.93
CA GLU A 278 13.68 12.57 9.87
C GLU A 278 12.91 12.06 8.65
N LYS A 279 13.04 10.79 8.26
CA LYS A 279 12.26 10.15 7.20
C LYS A 279 10.76 10.13 7.55
N ILE A 280 10.42 9.70 8.77
CA ILE A 280 9.04 9.69 9.29
C ILE A 280 8.46 11.11 9.30
N GLU A 281 9.23 12.08 9.79
CA GLU A 281 8.80 13.47 9.86
C GLU A 281 8.60 14.08 8.46
N THR A 282 9.47 13.75 7.51
CA THR A 282 9.34 14.18 6.11
C THR A 282 8.05 13.67 5.49
N ILE A 283 7.75 12.37 5.63
CA ILE A 283 6.49 11.80 5.13
C ILE A 283 5.29 12.48 5.80
N ALA A 284 5.32 12.63 7.13
CA ALA A 284 4.21 13.22 7.88
C ALA A 284 3.92 14.67 7.45
N LYS A 285 4.94 15.49 7.28
CA LYS A 285 4.80 16.89 6.88
C LYS A 285 4.46 17.03 5.40
N GLU A 286 5.24 16.37 4.54
CA GLU A 286 5.14 16.58 3.10
C GLU A 286 3.92 15.90 2.48
N ILE A 287 3.63 14.66 2.88
CA ILE A 287 2.54 13.87 2.31
C ILE A 287 1.23 14.08 3.07
N TYR A 288 1.26 14.00 4.40
CA TYR A 288 0.02 14.09 5.20
C TYR A 288 -0.37 15.52 5.53
N GLY A 289 0.59 16.46 5.55
CA GLY A 289 0.35 17.84 5.94
C GLY A 289 0.26 18.03 7.46
N ALA A 290 0.90 17.16 8.22
CA ALA A 290 1.01 17.26 9.67
C ALA A 290 2.00 18.37 10.09
N ASP A 291 1.81 18.94 11.28
CA ASP A 291 2.75 19.92 11.86
C ASP A 291 4.02 19.25 12.41
N GLY A 292 3.96 17.94 12.72
CA GLY A 292 5.07 17.17 13.26
C GLY A 292 4.67 15.75 13.64
N VAL A 293 5.59 15.09 14.35
CA VAL A 293 5.44 13.70 14.80
C VAL A 293 5.72 13.60 16.29
N THR A 294 4.97 12.76 16.99
CA THR A 294 5.24 12.37 18.37
C THR A 294 5.46 10.85 18.44
N TYR A 295 6.26 10.42 19.37
CA TYR A 295 6.62 9.00 19.54
C TYR A 295 6.25 8.50 20.93
N ALA A 296 5.55 7.37 20.99
CA ALA A 296 5.43 6.63 22.23
C ALA A 296 6.81 6.16 22.72
N SER A 297 6.99 6.01 24.02
CA SER A 297 8.29 5.63 24.61
C SER A 297 8.84 4.31 24.02
N ALA A 298 7.97 3.34 23.73
CA ALA A 298 8.35 2.08 23.08
C ALA A 298 8.86 2.30 21.66
N ALA A 299 8.18 3.13 20.86
CA ALA A 299 8.56 3.46 19.50
C ALA A 299 9.92 4.17 19.45
N ALA A 300 10.16 5.15 20.32
CA ALA A 300 11.44 5.86 20.39
C ALA A 300 12.61 4.94 20.77
N LYS A 301 12.39 4.00 21.70
CA LYS A 301 13.42 2.99 22.06
C LYS A 301 13.72 2.06 20.90
N GLU A 302 12.70 1.66 20.15
CA GLU A 302 12.87 0.75 19.02
C GLU A 302 13.57 1.43 17.84
N LEU A 303 13.24 2.70 17.51
CA LEU A 303 13.98 3.50 16.52
C LEU A 303 15.47 3.54 16.82
N LYS A 304 15.81 3.83 18.09
CA LYS A 304 17.19 3.81 18.53
C LYS A 304 17.83 2.42 18.36
N ARG A 305 17.13 1.35 18.75
CA ARG A 305 17.66 -0.02 18.61
C ARG A 305 17.92 -0.37 17.15
N ILE A 306 17.02 0.00 16.24
CA ILE A 306 17.17 -0.23 14.79
C ILE A 306 18.38 0.55 14.26
N ALA A 307 18.55 1.79 14.68
CA ALA A 307 19.73 2.59 14.33
C ALA A 307 21.03 1.98 14.84
N ASP A 308 21.05 1.53 16.11
CA ASP A 308 22.20 0.85 16.72
C ASP A 308 22.58 -0.47 16.02
N MET A 309 21.62 -1.12 15.34
CA MET A 309 21.84 -2.29 14.48
C MET A 309 22.36 -1.92 13.07
N GLY A 310 22.55 -0.64 12.76
CA GLY A 310 23.05 -0.17 11.46
C GLY A 310 22.01 -0.20 10.33
N MET A 311 20.70 -0.03 10.66
CA MET A 311 19.60 -0.07 9.71
C MET A 311 18.92 1.30 9.55
N SER A 312 19.63 2.39 9.82
CA SER A 312 19.09 3.76 9.67
C SER A 312 18.86 4.16 8.23
N ASP A 313 19.55 3.53 7.28
CA ASP A 313 19.41 3.76 5.84
C ASP A 313 18.12 3.17 5.23
N PHE A 314 17.43 2.30 5.97
CA PHE A 314 16.19 1.70 5.48
C PHE A 314 15.09 2.76 5.23
N PRO A 315 14.31 2.61 4.15
CA PRO A 315 13.12 3.41 3.97
C PRO A 315 12.05 3.07 5.01
N VAL A 316 11.09 3.99 5.18
CA VAL A 316 10.02 3.84 6.17
C VAL A 316 8.70 3.49 5.48
N CYS A 317 7.99 2.54 6.05
CA CYS A 317 6.63 2.15 5.71
C CYS A 317 5.67 2.68 6.79
N MET A 318 4.94 3.74 6.47
CA MET A 318 3.95 4.30 7.39
C MET A 318 2.67 3.48 7.39
N ALA A 319 2.32 2.92 8.54
CA ALA A 319 1.04 2.23 8.76
C ALA A 319 0.05 3.20 9.40
N LYS A 320 -0.84 3.75 8.57
CA LYS A 320 -1.82 4.78 8.92
C LYS A 320 -3.21 4.38 8.41
N THR A 321 -4.27 4.95 9.00
CA THR A 321 -5.62 4.78 8.45
C THR A 321 -5.70 5.25 7.00
N GLN A 322 -6.40 4.51 6.16
CA GLN A 322 -6.65 4.86 4.75
C GLN A 322 -7.80 5.85 4.56
N TYR A 323 -8.50 6.24 5.61
CA TYR A 323 -9.70 7.08 5.53
C TYR A 323 -9.43 8.58 5.73
N SER A 324 -8.22 8.95 6.06
CA SER A 324 -7.83 10.35 6.30
C SER A 324 -6.34 10.55 5.97
N LEU A 325 -5.95 11.77 5.66
CA LEU A 325 -4.54 12.18 5.62
C LEU A 325 -3.92 12.20 7.02
N SER A 326 -4.73 12.37 8.08
CA SER A 326 -4.30 12.22 9.48
C SER A 326 -4.29 10.75 9.92
N ASP A 327 -3.72 10.45 11.08
CA ASP A 327 -3.86 9.19 11.80
C ASP A 327 -5.21 9.04 12.54
N ASP A 328 -6.05 10.08 12.52
CA ASP A 328 -7.43 10.10 12.98
C ASP A 328 -8.38 10.01 11.76
N GLN A 329 -9.08 8.89 11.61
CA GLN A 329 -9.99 8.63 10.49
C GLN A 329 -11.21 9.57 10.43
N THR A 330 -11.49 10.35 11.48
CA THR A 330 -12.60 11.29 11.52
C THR A 330 -12.26 12.64 10.89
N LYS A 331 -10.97 12.93 10.68
CA LYS A 331 -10.49 14.17 10.07
C LYS A 331 -10.50 14.05 8.56
N LEU A 332 -11.61 14.44 7.93
CA LEU A 332 -11.84 14.34 6.50
C LEU A 332 -11.25 15.51 5.69
N GLY A 333 -11.18 15.37 4.38
CA GLY A 333 -10.74 16.40 3.44
C GLY A 333 -9.23 16.62 3.48
N ARG A 334 -8.81 17.83 3.80
CA ARG A 334 -7.40 18.22 3.97
C ARG A 334 -7.21 18.78 5.37
N PRO A 335 -7.02 17.93 6.37
CA PRO A 335 -6.82 18.36 7.75
C PRO A 335 -5.52 19.18 7.91
N SER A 336 -5.52 20.08 8.89
CA SER A 336 -4.36 20.90 9.28
C SER A 336 -4.33 21.04 10.80
N GLY A 337 -3.23 21.48 11.38
CA GLY A 337 -3.10 21.66 12.82
C GLY A 337 -3.11 20.34 13.58
N PHE A 338 -2.48 19.31 13.05
CA PHE A 338 -2.43 17.97 13.69
C PHE A 338 -1.02 17.41 13.70
N THR A 339 -0.79 16.50 14.62
CA THR A 339 0.48 15.77 14.77
C THR A 339 0.23 14.28 14.58
N ILE A 340 1.10 13.58 13.87
CA ILE A 340 1.07 12.12 13.74
C ILE A 340 1.65 11.50 15.00
N ASN A 341 0.94 10.53 15.60
CA ASN A 341 1.43 9.78 16.74
C ASN A 341 1.92 8.39 16.34
N VAL A 342 3.23 8.16 16.40
CA VAL A 342 3.85 6.85 16.18
C VAL A 342 3.83 6.08 17.50
N ARG A 343 2.97 5.05 17.59
CA ARG A 343 2.80 4.25 18.79
C ARG A 343 3.76 3.08 18.90
N GLU A 344 4.17 2.53 17.76
CA GLU A 344 5.00 1.33 17.66
C GLU A 344 5.86 1.39 16.40
N VAL A 345 7.05 0.82 16.46
CA VAL A 345 7.96 0.67 15.32
C VAL A 345 8.53 -0.74 15.35
N TYR A 346 8.75 -1.33 14.20
CA TYR A 346 9.52 -2.56 14.05
C TYR A 346 10.23 -2.61 12.70
N VAL A 347 11.26 -3.43 12.60
CA VAL A 347 12.01 -3.59 11.36
C VAL A 347 11.61 -4.89 10.66
N SER A 348 11.35 -4.80 9.36
CA SER A 348 11.28 -5.93 8.43
C SER A 348 12.65 -6.07 7.75
N ALA A 349 13.60 -6.67 8.46
CA ALA A 349 15.02 -6.66 8.09
C ALA A 349 15.32 -7.42 6.80
N GLY A 350 14.60 -8.50 6.53
CA GLY A 350 14.68 -9.25 5.28
C GLY A 350 14.10 -8.47 4.10
N ALA A 351 12.97 -7.79 4.31
CA ALA A 351 12.38 -6.92 3.31
C ALA A 351 13.19 -5.63 3.10
N GLY A 352 13.85 -5.13 4.16
CA GLY A 352 14.73 -3.97 4.11
C GLY A 352 14.01 -2.64 4.28
N PHE A 353 12.98 -2.58 5.14
CA PHE A 353 12.31 -1.34 5.52
C PHE A 353 11.87 -1.37 6.99
N VAL A 354 11.60 -0.20 7.54
CA VAL A 354 11.09 -0.01 8.90
C VAL A 354 9.60 0.32 8.85
N VAL A 355 8.79 -0.33 9.68
CA VAL A 355 7.35 -0.06 9.79
C VAL A 355 7.08 0.83 10.98
N ALA A 356 6.42 1.98 10.75
CA ALA A 356 5.99 2.91 11.77
C ALA A 356 4.46 2.88 11.89
N ILE A 357 3.94 2.37 13.01
CA ILE A 357 2.51 2.22 13.24
C ILE A 357 1.96 3.47 13.94
N THR A 358 0.96 4.09 13.33
CA THR A 358 0.34 5.32 13.83
C THR A 358 -1.10 5.11 14.27
N GLY A 359 -1.56 5.93 15.21
CA GLY A 359 -2.96 5.93 15.63
C GLY A 359 -3.51 4.55 16.00
N ALA A 360 -4.79 4.32 15.75
CA ALA A 360 -5.51 3.09 16.07
C ALA A 360 -5.65 2.13 14.87
N ILE A 361 -4.65 2.07 13.98
CA ILE A 361 -4.70 1.22 12.79
C ILE A 361 -4.68 -0.28 13.15
N MET A 362 -5.49 -1.06 12.43
CA MET A 362 -5.41 -2.51 12.44
C MET A 362 -4.33 -2.99 11.47
N THR A 363 -3.36 -3.74 11.97
CA THR A 363 -2.27 -4.31 11.18
C THR A 363 -2.68 -5.55 10.40
N MET A 364 -3.82 -6.12 10.71
CA MET A 364 -4.34 -7.33 10.08
C MET A 364 -5.88 -7.35 10.13
N PRO A 365 -6.59 -7.66 9.03
CA PRO A 365 -8.05 -7.78 9.03
C PRO A 365 -8.51 -8.93 9.94
N GLY A 366 -9.76 -8.88 10.37
CA GLY A 366 -10.42 -9.95 11.13
C GLY A 366 -11.79 -10.23 10.56
N LEU A 367 -12.31 -11.42 10.85
CA LEU A 367 -13.67 -11.77 10.46
C LEU A 367 -14.70 -10.84 11.14
N PRO A 368 -15.76 -10.40 10.41
CA PRO A 368 -16.85 -9.67 11.01
C PRO A 368 -17.68 -10.56 11.95
N LYS A 369 -18.48 -9.94 12.83
CA LYS A 369 -19.37 -10.66 13.75
C LYS A 369 -20.34 -11.59 13.02
N ASN A 370 -20.82 -11.16 11.84
CA ASN A 370 -21.64 -11.95 10.92
C ASN A 370 -20.80 -12.19 9.66
N PRO A 371 -20.05 -13.28 9.55
CA PRO A 371 -19.23 -13.58 8.39
C PRO A 371 -20.09 -13.90 7.17
N ALA A 372 -19.61 -13.54 5.97
CA ALA A 372 -20.27 -13.83 4.69
C ALA A 372 -20.56 -15.33 4.51
N ALA A 373 -19.76 -16.20 5.11
CA ALA A 373 -19.95 -17.65 5.09
C ALA A 373 -21.34 -18.12 5.56
N TYR A 374 -22.07 -17.33 6.34
CA TYR A 374 -23.43 -17.70 6.75
C TYR A 374 -24.46 -17.60 5.62
N GLY A 375 -24.17 -16.81 4.58
CA GLY A 375 -25.03 -16.65 3.42
C GLY A 375 -24.57 -17.39 2.17
N ILE A 376 -23.36 -17.96 2.19
CA ILE A 376 -22.81 -18.68 1.04
C ILE A 376 -23.26 -20.14 1.09
N ASP A 377 -23.83 -20.63 -0.02
CA ASP A 377 -24.25 -22.03 -0.17
C ASP A 377 -23.99 -22.52 -1.60
N VAL A 378 -24.06 -23.82 -1.80
CA VAL A 378 -23.97 -24.47 -3.10
C VAL A 378 -25.11 -25.48 -3.24
N ASP A 379 -25.88 -25.38 -4.31
CA ASP A 379 -26.99 -26.28 -4.59
C ASP A 379 -26.53 -27.65 -5.13
N ASP A 380 -27.45 -28.60 -5.27
CA ASP A 380 -27.19 -29.95 -5.78
C ASP A 380 -26.64 -29.96 -7.23
N ASN A 381 -26.76 -28.88 -7.97
CA ASN A 381 -26.23 -28.74 -9.33
C ASN A 381 -24.86 -28.05 -9.36
N GLY A 382 -24.28 -27.70 -8.19
CA GLY A 382 -23.01 -27.02 -8.07
C GLY A 382 -23.07 -25.51 -8.29
N VAL A 383 -24.25 -24.91 -8.26
CA VAL A 383 -24.41 -23.44 -8.39
C VAL A 383 -24.20 -22.79 -7.02
N ILE A 384 -23.24 -21.88 -6.97
CA ILE A 384 -22.91 -21.13 -5.74
C ILE A 384 -23.81 -19.91 -5.63
N THR A 385 -24.37 -19.67 -4.44
CA THR A 385 -25.20 -18.52 -4.08
C THR A 385 -24.58 -17.74 -2.91
N GLY A 386 -25.00 -16.48 -2.73
CA GLY A 386 -24.59 -15.66 -1.57
C GLY A 386 -23.18 -15.08 -1.62
N LEU A 387 -22.51 -15.11 -2.77
CA LEU A 387 -21.19 -14.47 -2.94
C LEU A 387 -21.28 -12.95 -3.05
N PHE A 388 -22.42 -12.43 -3.55
CA PHE A 388 -22.68 -11.01 -3.79
C PHE A 388 -24.06 -10.61 -3.29
#